data_872f73612a16e0ba6156af9049399dea
#
_entry.id   872f73612a16e0ba6156af9049399dea
#
_cell.length_a   1.000
_cell.length_b   1.000
_cell.length_c   1.000
_cell.angle_alpha   90.00
_cell.angle_beta   90.00
_cell.angle_gamma   90.00
#
_symmetry.space_group_name_H-M   'P 1'
#
loop_
_entity.id
_entity.type
_entity.pdbx_description
1 polymer ?
#
loop_
_entity_poly.entity_id
_entity_poly.type
_entity_poly.pdbx_seq_one_letter_code
_entity_poly.pdbx_strand_id
1 'polypeptide(L)'
;MAAPVKKISRSNAEADDVTATATVESLNYDGRGVAHLDGKAIFIEGALPGEQVRFHYFNRRRNYDSGGLTEIIEASPDRVAPPCPHFGVCGGCDLQHLRPKAQVQAKQKVLADQLAHIGRVHPDAWLAPVSGPFLGYRRRARLGARLVPAKGGMLVGFRERHKSYLANLNTCLVLGPPIAALLPEVRALVGRLSCANRIPQIEIASGDSASALVFRHLVPLTEHDEDLLRAFGELHGIQIFRQGGGPDSIVALWPNEPEELNYRLPDFDIEIRFRPTDFVQINAVVNRQMVKQAIDLLDLGGEEQVLDLFCGLGNFTLPLARHARRVLGVDADAALIEGGRRNAWLNGIANVEYVAADLYREDGPAPWADFSADRLLLDPPRSGAMAVIKRLSAPLPSRIVYVSCYPATLARDSEYLVHVLGYRLAAAGVMDMFPQTSHVESMALFVRP
;
A
#
# COMPACT_ATOMS: atom_id res chain seq x y z
N MET A 1 -1.22 -6.53 -52.99
CA MET A 1 -2.39 -7.34 -52.57
C MET A 1 -2.06 -7.94 -51.20
N ALA A 2 -2.61 -7.33 -50.15
CA ALA A 2 -2.41 -7.79 -48.77
C ALA A 2 -3.60 -8.69 -48.39
N ALA A 3 -3.31 -9.89 -47.85
CA ALA A 3 -4.32 -10.85 -47.41
C ALA A 3 -5.06 -10.38 -46.15
N PRO A 4 -6.35 -10.67 -46.00
CA PRO A 4 -7.15 -10.21 -44.86
C PRO A 4 -6.84 -11.03 -43.62
N VAL A 5 -6.56 -10.32 -42.48
CA VAL A 5 -6.43 -10.91 -41.16
C VAL A 5 -7.80 -11.37 -40.68
N LYS A 6 -8.00 -12.67 -40.50
CA LYS A 6 -9.19 -13.26 -39.89
C LYS A 6 -9.31 -12.82 -38.43
N LYS A 7 -10.36 -12.05 -38.10
CA LYS A 7 -10.84 -11.85 -36.73
C LYS A 7 -11.36 -13.19 -36.19
N ILE A 8 -10.70 -13.74 -35.20
CA ILE A 8 -11.21 -14.86 -34.42
C ILE A 8 -12.17 -14.27 -33.35
N SER A 9 -13.45 -14.31 -33.64
CA SER A 9 -14.50 -14.13 -32.64
C SER A 9 -14.59 -15.43 -31.82
N ARG A 10 -14.06 -15.44 -30.61
CA ARG A 10 -14.39 -16.49 -29.64
C ARG A 10 -15.67 -16.08 -28.94
N SER A 11 -16.73 -16.83 -29.17
CA SER A 11 -17.99 -16.79 -28.44
C SER A 11 -17.75 -17.30 -27.00
N ASN A 12 -17.85 -16.42 -25.99
CA ASN A 12 -17.81 -16.76 -24.56
C ASN A 12 -19.21 -17.15 -24.04
N ALA A 13 -19.95 -17.99 -24.72
CA ALA A 13 -21.36 -18.26 -24.40
C ALA A 13 -21.64 -19.62 -23.72
N GLU A 14 -20.63 -20.44 -23.39
CA GLU A 14 -20.87 -21.77 -22.79
C GLU A 14 -20.18 -22.05 -21.45
N ALA A 15 -19.62 -21.02 -20.76
CA ALA A 15 -18.88 -21.22 -19.50
C ALA A 15 -19.75 -21.01 -18.23
N ASP A 16 -21.00 -20.56 -18.35
CA ASP A 16 -21.73 -19.98 -17.22
C ASP A 16 -22.61 -20.96 -16.41
N ASP A 17 -22.67 -22.26 -16.73
CA ASP A 17 -23.59 -23.21 -16.07
C ASP A 17 -22.88 -24.37 -15.30
N VAL A 18 -21.56 -24.43 -15.30
CA VAL A 18 -20.86 -25.53 -14.59
C VAL A 18 -20.58 -25.09 -13.15
N THR A 19 -21.38 -25.65 -12.22
CA THR A 19 -21.14 -25.50 -10.79
C THR A 19 -20.41 -26.69 -10.21
N ALA A 20 -19.64 -26.46 -9.16
CA ALA A 20 -18.99 -27.51 -8.38
C ALA A 20 -19.01 -27.16 -6.88
N THR A 21 -18.72 -28.16 -6.05
CA THR A 21 -18.57 -28.00 -4.61
C THR A 21 -17.14 -28.27 -4.22
N ALA A 22 -16.59 -27.43 -3.32
CA ALA A 22 -15.23 -27.61 -2.80
C ALA A 22 -15.14 -27.15 -1.34
N THR A 23 -14.15 -27.69 -0.62
CA THR A 23 -13.72 -27.19 0.67
C THR A 23 -12.57 -26.22 0.47
N VAL A 24 -12.66 -25.03 1.05
CA VAL A 24 -11.66 -23.98 0.93
C VAL A 24 -10.56 -24.17 1.98
N GLU A 25 -9.32 -24.29 1.54
CA GLU A 25 -8.16 -24.62 2.38
C GLU A 25 -7.46 -23.37 2.93
N SER A 26 -7.36 -22.31 2.11
CA SER A 26 -6.63 -21.10 2.45
C SER A 26 -7.10 -19.90 1.63
N LEU A 27 -6.50 -18.72 1.83
CA LEU A 27 -6.62 -17.57 0.93
C LEU A 27 -5.33 -17.42 0.11
N ASN A 28 -5.48 -17.03 -1.15
CA ASN A 28 -4.35 -16.57 -1.93
C ASN A 28 -4.04 -15.09 -1.66
N TYR A 29 -2.97 -14.58 -2.28
CA TYR A 29 -2.56 -13.19 -2.17
C TYR A 29 -3.65 -12.17 -2.62
N ASP A 30 -4.55 -12.56 -3.52
CA ASP A 30 -5.64 -11.70 -3.98
C ASP A 30 -6.92 -11.80 -3.09
N GLY A 31 -6.85 -12.50 -1.95
CA GLY A 31 -7.99 -12.68 -1.04
C GLY A 31 -9.06 -13.63 -1.56
N ARG A 32 -8.73 -14.51 -2.54
CA ARG A 32 -9.63 -15.54 -3.04
C ARG A 32 -9.40 -16.85 -2.29
N GLY A 33 -10.48 -17.56 -1.98
CA GLY A 33 -10.40 -18.90 -1.41
C GLY A 33 -9.67 -19.86 -2.35
N VAL A 34 -8.75 -20.65 -1.81
CA VAL A 34 -8.02 -21.70 -2.53
C VAL A 34 -8.61 -23.03 -2.17
N ALA A 35 -8.99 -23.79 -3.19
CA ALA A 35 -9.44 -25.18 -3.07
C ALA A 35 -8.75 -26.03 -4.14
N HIS A 36 -8.78 -27.35 -3.99
CA HIS A 36 -8.30 -28.28 -5.00
C HIS A 36 -9.42 -29.28 -5.38
N LEU A 37 -9.64 -29.45 -6.68
CA LEU A 37 -10.49 -30.51 -7.22
C LEU A 37 -9.68 -31.29 -8.28
N ASP A 38 -9.65 -32.60 -8.17
CA ASP A 38 -8.90 -33.50 -9.05
C ASP A 38 -7.43 -33.10 -9.20
N GLY A 39 -6.80 -32.62 -8.11
CA GLY A 39 -5.41 -32.17 -8.07
C GLY A 39 -5.14 -30.80 -8.71
N LYS A 40 -6.19 -30.07 -9.13
CA LYS A 40 -6.08 -28.75 -9.75
C LYS A 40 -6.53 -27.66 -8.79
N ALA A 41 -5.73 -26.60 -8.67
CA ALA A 41 -6.05 -25.44 -7.84
C ALA A 41 -7.23 -24.63 -8.42
N ILE A 42 -8.12 -24.18 -7.56
CA ILE A 42 -9.27 -23.35 -7.89
C ILE A 42 -9.27 -22.13 -6.97
N PHE A 43 -9.37 -20.94 -7.56
CA PHE A 43 -9.49 -19.68 -6.84
C PHE A 43 -10.93 -19.20 -6.83
N ILE A 44 -11.58 -19.21 -5.65
CA ILE A 44 -13.00 -18.93 -5.49
C ILE A 44 -13.18 -17.56 -4.84
N GLU A 45 -13.77 -16.61 -5.59
CA GLU A 45 -14.06 -15.27 -5.07
C GLU A 45 -15.15 -15.32 -3.99
N GLY A 46 -14.89 -14.62 -2.86
CA GLY A 46 -15.81 -14.50 -1.74
C GLY A 46 -15.88 -15.68 -0.79
N ALA A 47 -15.14 -16.77 -1.07
CA ALA A 47 -15.05 -17.93 -0.21
C ALA A 47 -13.90 -17.79 0.83
N LEU A 48 -14.09 -18.36 2.02
CA LEU A 48 -13.17 -18.25 3.15
C LEU A 48 -12.64 -19.63 3.57
N PRO A 49 -11.44 -19.68 4.17
CA PRO A 49 -10.86 -20.92 4.67
C PRO A 49 -11.78 -21.68 5.64
N GLY A 50 -11.85 -22.98 5.50
CA GLY A 50 -12.69 -23.87 6.28
C GLY A 50 -14.14 -23.96 5.80
N GLU A 51 -14.53 -23.24 4.74
CA GLU A 51 -15.88 -23.32 4.21
C GLU A 51 -16.04 -24.47 3.22
N GLN A 52 -17.21 -25.13 3.25
CA GLN A 52 -17.69 -25.92 2.14
C GLN A 52 -18.63 -25.06 1.30
N VAL A 53 -18.30 -24.88 0.03
CA VAL A 53 -18.98 -23.92 -0.85
C VAL A 53 -19.38 -24.55 -2.16
N ARG A 54 -20.51 -24.07 -2.72
CA ARG A 54 -20.83 -24.23 -4.14
C ARG A 54 -20.41 -22.98 -4.89
N PHE A 55 -19.80 -23.14 -6.04
CA PHE A 55 -19.31 -22.04 -6.86
C PHE A 55 -19.56 -22.34 -8.34
N HIS A 56 -19.59 -21.29 -9.17
CA HIS A 56 -19.62 -21.41 -10.62
C HIS A 56 -18.24 -21.07 -11.18
N TYR A 57 -17.84 -21.74 -12.28
CA TYR A 57 -16.61 -21.41 -12.99
C TYR A 57 -16.83 -20.22 -13.92
N PHE A 58 -15.93 -19.24 -13.90
CA PHE A 58 -15.91 -18.14 -14.88
C PHE A 58 -14.61 -18.09 -15.71
N ASN A 59 -13.56 -18.80 -15.29
CA ASN A 59 -12.31 -18.91 -16.07
C ASN A 59 -11.66 -20.26 -15.79
N ARG A 60 -11.41 -21.03 -16.85
CA ARG A 60 -10.74 -22.34 -16.76
C ARG A 60 -9.44 -22.30 -17.54
N ARG A 61 -8.32 -22.56 -16.88
CA ARG A 61 -6.97 -22.55 -17.45
C ARG A 61 -6.29 -23.91 -17.27
N ARG A 62 -5.18 -24.13 -17.94
CA ARG A 62 -4.44 -25.40 -17.85
C ARG A 62 -4.02 -25.73 -16.41
N ASN A 63 -3.49 -24.76 -15.68
CA ASN A 63 -2.85 -24.97 -14.38
C ASN A 63 -3.75 -24.63 -13.18
N TYR A 64 -4.81 -23.83 -13.38
CA TYR A 64 -5.75 -23.45 -12.35
C TYR A 64 -7.09 -23.02 -12.94
N ASP A 65 -8.12 -23.02 -12.12
CA ASP A 65 -9.42 -22.49 -12.47
C ASP A 65 -9.79 -21.32 -11.56
N SER A 66 -10.77 -20.50 -11.96
CA SER A 66 -11.33 -19.43 -11.14
C SER A 66 -12.86 -19.53 -11.18
N GLY A 67 -13.45 -19.26 -10.02
CA GLY A 67 -14.90 -19.29 -9.86
C GLY A 67 -15.40 -18.24 -8.88
N GLY A 68 -16.71 -18.05 -8.87
CA GLY A 68 -17.41 -17.17 -7.95
C GLY A 68 -18.30 -17.98 -7.03
N LEU A 69 -18.31 -17.63 -5.74
CA LEU A 69 -19.16 -18.21 -4.73
C LEU A 69 -20.64 -18.05 -5.12
N THR A 70 -21.41 -19.15 -5.08
CA THR A 70 -22.87 -19.14 -5.27
C THR A 70 -23.63 -19.48 -4.00
N GLU A 71 -23.09 -20.40 -3.19
CA GLU A 71 -23.72 -20.83 -1.94
C GLU A 71 -22.66 -21.26 -0.93
N ILE A 72 -22.91 -20.96 0.33
CA ILE A 72 -22.13 -21.46 1.45
C ILE A 72 -22.88 -22.63 2.06
N ILE A 73 -22.36 -23.83 1.90
CA ILE A 73 -22.96 -25.05 2.43
C ILE A 73 -22.64 -25.17 3.93
N GLU A 74 -21.36 -24.94 4.28
CA GLU A 74 -20.90 -24.88 5.65
C GLU A 74 -20.01 -23.64 5.81
N ALA A 75 -20.41 -22.75 6.73
CA ALA A 75 -19.73 -21.48 6.93
C ALA A 75 -18.52 -21.60 7.84
N SER A 76 -17.47 -20.83 7.54
CA SER A 76 -16.34 -20.65 8.47
C SER A 76 -16.81 -19.95 9.76
N PRO A 77 -16.32 -20.35 10.94
CA PRO A 77 -16.60 -19.66 12.21
C PRO A 77 -16.05 -18.21 12.22
N ASP A 78 -15.14 -17.88 11.29
CA ASP A 78 -14.55 -16.56 11.14
C ASP A 78 -15.27 -15.69 10.12
N ARG A 79 -16.33 -16.19 9.46
CA ARG A 79 -17.15 -15.39 8.58
C ARG A 79 -18.02 -14.42 9.37
N VAL A 80 -18.04 -13.17 8.94
CA VAL A 80 -18.85 -12.11 9.53
C VAL A 80 -19.61 -11.35 8.44
N ALA A 81 -20.70 -10.68 8.82
CA ALA A 81 -21.37 -9.75 7.92
C ALA A 81 -20.46 -8.54 7.67
N PRO A 82 -20.18 -8.18 6.41
CA PRO A 82 -19.39 -6.99 6.10
C PRO A 82 -20.06 -5.73 6.64
N PRO A 83 -19.35 -4.88 7.41
CA PRO A 83 -19.97 -3.66 7.97
C PRO A 83 -20.19 -2.57 6.92
N CYS A 84 -19.47 -2.58 5.80
CA CYS A 84 -19.57 -1.55 4.77
C CYS A 84 -20.67 -1.87 3.76
N PRO A 85 -21.64 -0.95 3.52
CA PRO A 85 -22.73 -1.18 2.56
C PRO A 85 -22.23 -1.25 1.11
N HIS A 86 -21.00 -0.82 0.83
CA HIS A 86 -20.40 -0.87 -0.51
C HIS A 86 -19.52 -2.10 -0.73
N PHE A 87 -19.41 -3.00 0.25
CA PHE A 87 -18.62 -4.22 0.11
C PHE A 87 -19.18 -5.11 -1.04
N GLY A 88 -18.29 -5.73 -1.80
CA GLY A 88 -18.65 -6.52 -2.99
C GLY A 88 -18.79 -5.70 -4.28
N VAL A 89 -19.11 -4.39 -4.18
CA VAL A 89 -19.14 -3.47 -5.34
C VAL A 89 -17.87 -2.63 -5.40
N CYS A 90 -17.53 -1.96 -4.31
CA CYS A 90 -16.30 -1.16 -4.19
C CYS A 90 -15.07 -2.07 -4.14
N GLY A 91 -14.06 -1.77 -4.97
CA GLY A 91 -12.79 -2.50 -5.01
C GLY A 91 -11.78 -2.08 -3.94
N GLY A 92 -12.16 -1.21 -2.99
CA GLY A 92 -11.26 -0.72 -1.95
C GLY A 92 -11.02 -1.69 -0.78
N CYS A 93 -11.89 -2.71 -0.62
CA CYS A 93 -11.81 -3.74 0.40
C CYS A 93 -12.26 -5.08 -0.16
N ASP A 94 -11.63 -6.17 0.24
CA ASP A 94 -11.91 -7.52 -0.24
C ASP A 94 -12.06 -8.56 0.89
N LEU A 95 -11.72 -8.22 2.14
CA LEU A 95 -11.76 -9.14 3.29
C LEU A 95 -12.75 -8.74 4.41
N GLN A 96 -13.67 -7.79 4.21
CA GLN A 96 -14.60 -7.37 5.28
C GLN A 96 -15.54 -8.48 5.77
N HIS A 97 -15.68 -9.55 5.00
CA HIS A 97 -16.48 -10.75 5.37
C HIS A 97 -15.68 -11.75 6.22
N LEU A 98 -14.41 -11.46 6.53
CA LEU A 98 -13.54 -12.24 7.40
C LEU A 98 -13.24 -11.44 8.68
N ARG A 99 -13.35 -12.08 9.84
CA ARG A 99 -13.03 -11.46 11.14
C ARG A 99 -11.62 -10.88 11.16
N PRO A 100 -11.38 -9.68 11.74
CA PRO A 100 -10.05 -9.00 11.67
C PRO A 100 -8.88 -9.87 12.13
N LYS A 101 -9.03 -10.62 13.23
CA LYS A 101 -7.96 -11.52 13.69
C LYS A 101 -7.63 -12.62 12.65
N ALA A 102 -8.65 -13.16 11.99
CA ALA A 102 -8.46 -14.17 10.95
C ALA A 102 -7.87 -13.56 9.65
N GLN A 103 -8.13 -12.28 9.36
CA GLN A 103 -7.44 -11.57 8.24
C GLN A 103 -5.91 -11.55 8.47
N VAL A 104 -5.46 -11.22 9.68
CA VAL A 104 -4.03 -11.21 10.03
C VAL A 104 -3.43 -12.61 9.93
N GLN A 105 -4.13 -13.63 10.41
CA GLN A 105 -3.69 -15.04 10.30
C GLN A 105 -3.58 -15.49 8.84
N ALA A 106 -4.53 -15.11 8.00
CA ALA A 106 -4.49 -15.42 6.57
C ALA A 106 -3.29 -14.73 5.88
N LYS A 107 -3.03 -13.46 6.21
CA LYS A 107 -1.85 -12.72 5.70
C LYS A 107 -0.55 -13.36 6.14
N GLN A 108 -0.45 -13.78 7.41
CA GLN A 108 0.70 -14.51 7.94
C GLN A 108 0.93 -15.83 7.20
N LYS A 109 -0.15 -16.58 6.89
CA LYS A 109 -0.06 -17.78 6.09
C LYS A 109 0.41 -17.51 4.67
N VAL A 110 -0.10 -16.46 4.01
CA VAL A 110 0.35 -16.07 2.67
C VAL A 110 1.85 -15.78 2.68
N LEU A 111 2.35 -15.03 3.67
CA LEU A 111 3.80 -14.77 3.80
C LEU A 111 4.59 -16.07 3.96
N ALA A 112 4.14 -16.96 4.86
CA ALA A 112 4.81 -18.24 5.11
C ALA A 112 4.87 -19.11 3.85
N ASP A 113 3.76 -19.23 3.12
CA ASP A 113 3.68 -20.02 1.90
C ASP A 113 4.62 -19.44 0.80
N GLN A 114 4.70 -18.10 0.66
CA GLN A 114 5.60 -17.47 -0.29
C GLN A 114 7.08 -17.69 0.05
N LEU A 115 7.46 -17.52 1.31
CA LEU A 115 8.83 -17.76 1.77
C LEU A 115 9.24 -19.24 1.55
N ALA A 116 8.35 -20.17 1.83
CA ALA A 116 8.61 -21.60 1.66
C ALA A 116 8.70 -22.01 0.18
N HIS A 117 7.74 -21.58 -0.67
CA HIS A 117 7.64 -22.08 -2.04
C HIS A 117 8.50 -21.31 -3.04
N ILE A 118 8.61 -19.97 -2.90
CA ILE A 118 9.41 -19.14 -3.79
C ILE A 118 10.83 -18.99 -3.24
N GLY A 119 10.95 -18.57 -1.99
CA GLY A 119 12.23 -18.28 -1.36
C GLY A 119 12.99 -19.52 -0.91
N ARG A 120 12.30 -20.65 -0.73
CA ARG A 120 12.85 -21.89 -0.16
C ARG A 120 13.59 -21.63 1.16
N VAL A 121 13.03 -20.69 1.95
CA VAL A 121 13.57 -20.25 3.22
C VAL A 121 12.48 -20.31 4.30
N HIS A 122 12.90 -20.48 5.54
CA HIS A 122 12.04 -20.43 6.69
C HIS A 122 12.68 -19.51 7.73
N PRO A 123 11.91 -18.62 8.37
CA PRO A 123 12.43 -17.82 9.47
C PRO A 123 12.64 -18.72 10.71
N ASP A 124 13.68 -18.43 11.49
CA ASP A 124 13.90 -19.14 12.75
C ASP A 124 12.82 -18.81 13.77
N ALA A 125 12.28 -17.59 13.72
CA ALA A 125 11.18 -17.14 14.57
C ALA A 125 10.15 -16.33 13.79
N TRP A 126 8.87 -16.47 14.16
CA TRP A 126 7.83 -15.59 13.67
C TRP A 126 7.68 -14.38 14.58
N LEU A 127 7.77 -13.19 14.02
CA LEU A 127 7.45 -11.96 14.75
C LEU A 127 5.96 -11.91 15.07
N ALA A 128 5.64 -11.33 16.24
CA ALA A 128 4.25 -11.01 16.54
C ALA A 128 3.69 -10.07 15.49
N PRO A 129 2.49 -10.32 14.93
CA PRO A 129 1.91 -9.45 13.93
C PRO A 129 1.71 -8.03 14.47
N VAL A 130 2.13 -7.04 13.70
CA VAL A 130 1.81 -5.64 14.00
C VAL A 130 0.41 -5.34 13.50
N SER A 131 -0.45 -4.80 14.35
CA SER A 131 -1.83 -4.48 14.00
C SER A 131 -2.30 -3.20 14.69
N GLY A 132 -3.34 -2.59 14.13
CA GLY A 132 -3.93 -1.36 14.63
C GLY A 132 -5.44 -1.34 14.43
N PRO A 133 -6.06 -0.14 14.44
CA PRO A 133 -7.47 0.00 14.11
C PRO A 133 -7.79 -0.58 12.72
N PHE A 134 -8.83 -1.38 12.61
CA PHE A 134 -9.24 -1.99 11.35
C PHE A 134 -10.27 -1.15 10.57
N LEU A 135 -10.74 -0.05 11.14
CA LEU A 135 -11.60 0.98 10.53
C LEU A 135 -11.03 2.37 10.86
N GLY A 136 -11.37 3.37 10.03
CA GLY A 136 -10.99 4.76 10.24
C GLY A 136 -9.47 5.05 10.23
N TYR A 137 -8.68 4.14 9.72
CA TYR A 137 -7.22 4.22 9.79
C TYR A 137 -6.58 4.95 8.61
N ARG A 138 -7.28 4.96 7.44
CA ARG A 138 -6.69 5.34 6.17
C ARG A 138 -6.59 6.84 6.02
N ARG A 139 -5.36 7.36 6.04
CA ARG A 139 -5.03 8.78 5.93
C ARG A 139 -4.82 9.26 4.50
N ARG A 140 -4.56 8.37 3.56
CA ARG A 140 -4.37 8.70 2.15
C ARG A 140 -5.26 7.87 1.27
N ALA A 141 -5.89 8.54 0.30
CA ALA A 141 -6.70 7.87 -0.71
C ALA A 141 -6.74 8.69 -1.99
N ARG A 142 -7.01 8.01 -3.08
CA ARG A 142 -7.23 8.59 -4.39
C ARG A 142 -8.61 8.16 -4.88
N LEU A 143 -9.55 9.10 -4.86
CA LEU A 143 -10.91 8.88 -5.32
C LEU A 143 -10.99 9.26 -6.80
N GLY A 144 -11.68 8.43 -7.60
CA GLY A 144 -12.09 8.83 -8.93
C GLY A 144 -13.35 9.71 -8.85
N ALA A 145 -13.47 10.67 -9.78
CA ALA A 145 -14.70 11.44 -9.97
C ALA A 145 -15.13 11.36 -11.44
N ARG A 146 -16.42 11.18 -11.70
CA ARG A 146 -16.95 11.03 -13.06
C ARG A 146 -18.41 11.43 -13.14
N LEU A 147 -18.73 12.29 -14.09
CA LEU A 147 -20.12 12.63 -14.41
C LEU A 147 -20.73 11.52 -15.27
N VAL A 148 -21.79 10.87 -14.75
CA VAL A 148 -22.51 9.77 -15.42
C VAL A 148 -24.02 10.04 -15.33
N PRO A 149 -24.64 10.75 -16.28
CA PRO A 149 -26.05 11.13 -16.23
C PRO A 149 -26.97 9.92 -16.04
N ALA A 150 -26.67 8.80 -16.71
CA ALA A 150 -27.45 7.56 -16.60
C ALA A 150 -27.43 6.93 -15.19
N LYS A 151 -26.52 7.32 -14.30
CA LYS A 151 -26.43 6.87 -12.90
C LYS A 151 -26.79 7.98 -11.89
N GLY A 152 -27.49 9.02 -12.35
CA GLY A 152 -27.97 10.09 -11.47
C GLY A 152 -26.99 11.26 -11.28
N GLY A 153 -25.95 11.38 -12.10
CA GLY A 153 -25.08 12.56 -12.11
C GLY A 153 -23.62 12.28 -11.76
N MET A 154 -23.05 13.04 -10.82
CA MET A 154 -21.65 12.91 -10.40
C MET A 154 -21.47 11.67 -9.51
N LEU A 155 -20.48 10.84 -9.85
CA LEU A 155 -20.00 9.74 -9.03
C LEU A 155 -18.64 10.10 -8.45
N VAL A 156 -18.46 9.85 -7.14
CA VAL A 156 -17.17 9.99 -6.46
C VAL A 156 -16.91 8.74 -5.62
N GLY A 157 -15.75 8.11 -5.80
CA GLY A 157 -15.40 6.92 -5.04
C GLY A 157 -14.24 6.14 -5.63
N PHE A 158 -14.04 4.92 -5.13
CA PHE A 158 -13.05 3.99 -5.66
C PHE A 158 -13.58 3.27 -6.90
N ARG A 159 -12.70 2.62 -7.64
CA ARG A 159 -13.12 1.74 -8.74
C ARG A 159 -13.97 0.59 -8.21
N GLU A 160 -14.94 0.17 -9.01
CA GLU A 160 -15.66 -1.08 -8.75
C GLU A 160 -14.71 -2.28 -8.84
N ARG A 161 -15.01 -3.33 -8.11
CA ARG A 161 -14.23 -4.57 -8.12
C ARG A 161 -14.24 -5.17 -9.54
N HIS A 162 -13.06 -5.47 -10.07
CA HIS A 162 -12.84 -6.04 -11.42
C HIS A 162 -13.40 -5.22 -12.60
N LYS A 163 -13.75 -3.95 -12.39
CA LYS A 163 -14.30 -3.08 -13.43
C LYS A 163 -13.61 -1.72 -13.47
N SER A 164 -13.71 -1.05 -14.61
CA SER A 164 -13.23 0.33 -14.78
C SER A 164 -14.21 1.40 -14.29
N TYR A 165 -15.40 0.99 -13.83
CA TYR A 165 -16.42 1.90 -13.32
C TYR A 165 -16.06 2.41 -11.91
N LEU A 166 -16.75 3.47 -11.47
CA LEU A 166 -16.63 3.99 -10.11
C LEU A 166 -17.83 3.53 -9.28
N ALA A 167 -17.52 3.00 -8.08
CA ALA A 167 -18.48 2.80 -7.03
C ALA A 167 -18.85 4.16 -6.43
N ASN A 168 -20.14 4.50 -6.43
CA ASN A 168 -20.61 5.75 -5.85
C ASN A 168 -20.67 5.62 -4.33
N LEU A 169 -19.72 6.24 -3.63
CA LEU A 169 -19.60 6.08 -2.18
C LEU A 169 -20.40 7.14 -1.44
N ASN A 170 -21.28 6.70 -0.55
CA ASN A 170 -21.93 7.56 0.44
C ASN A 170 -21.17 7.57 1.77
N THR A 171 -20.39 6.53 2.02
CA THR A 171 -19.55 6.39 3.22
C THR A 171 -18.34 5.52 2.88
N CYS A 172 -17.29 5.62 3.68
CA CYS A 172 -16.15 4.71 3.61
C CYS A 172 -15.62 4.46 5.02
N LEU A 173 -15.80 3.25 5.53
CA LEU A 173 -15.46 2.92 6.91
C LEU A 173 -13.95 2.84 7.16
N VAL A 174 -13.12 2.68 6.13
CA VAL A 174 -11.66 2.61 6.29
C VAL A 174 -10.97 3.98 6.21
N LEU A 175 -11.61 4.98 5.54
CA LEU A 175 -11.09 6.35 5.56
C LEU A 175 -11.16 6.94 6.95
N GLY A 176 -10.14 7.69 7.31
CA GLY A 176 -10.10 8.46 8.57
C GLY A 176 -11.08 9.64 8.56
N PRO A 177 -11.60 10.02 9.74
CA PRO A 177 -12.33 11.26 9.90
C PRO A 177 -11.36 12.46 9.67
N PRO A 178 -11.84 13.65 9.26
CA PRO A 178 -13.23 13.97 8.95
C PRO A 178 -13.67 13.57 7.54
N ILE A 179 -12.74 13.24 6.64
CA ILE A 179 -13.00 13.07 5.19
C ILE A 179 -14.04 11.97 4.90
N ALA A 180 -14.05 10.89 5.70
CA ALA A 180 -15.02 9.81 5.51
C ALA A 180 -16.48 10.29 5.55
N ALA A 181 -16.79 11.26 6.40
CA ALA A 181 -18.12 11.84 6.56
C ALA A 181 -18.50 12.77 5.39
N LEU A 182 -17.52 13.36 4.72
CA LEU A 182 -17.74 14.39 3.71
C LEU A 182 -17.87 13.86 2.27
N LEU A 183 -17.83 12.54 2.05
CA LEU A 183 -17.91 11.98 0.70
C LEU A 183 -19.14 12.42 -0.10
N PRO A 184 -20.37 12.47 0.46
CA PRO A 184 -21.54 12.99 -0.24
C PRO A 184 -21.42 14.46 -0.61
N GLU A 185 -20.85 15.27 0.29
CA GLU A 185 -20.68 16.71 0.10
C GLU A 185 -19.60 17.03 -0.92
N VAL A 186 -18.47 16.29 -0.91
CA VAL A 186 -17.43 16.36 -1.94
C VAL A 186 -18.03 16.03 -3.32
N ARG A 187 -18.88 15.01 -3.39
CA ARG A 187 -19.58 14.66 -4.63
C ARG A 187 -20.50 15.80 -5.09
N ALA A 188 -21.27 16.38 -4.20
CA ALA A 188 -22.16 17.50 -4.51
C ALA A 188 -21.36 18.73 -4.95
N LEU A 189 -20.24 19.05 -4.28
CA LEU A 189 -19.32 20.11 -4.66
C LEU A 189 -18.83 19.94 -6.10
N VAL A 190 -18.24 18.76 -6.42
CA VAL A 190 -17.71 18.49 -7.76
C VAL A 190 -18.80 18.59 -8.81
N GLY A 191 -20.03 18.16 -8.50
CA GLY A 191 -21.18 18.26 -9.40
C GLY A 191 -21.62 19.69 -9.73
N ARG A 192 -21.25 20.66 -8.89
CA ARG A 192 -21.56 22.10 -9.08
C ARG A 192 -20.49 22.86 -9.88
N LEU A 193 -19.27 22.27 -10.02
CA LEU A 193 -18.20 22.92 -10.80
C LEU A 193 -18.58 23.00 -12.26
N SER A 194 -18.24 24.11 -12.91
CA SER A 194 -18.49 24.35 -14.36
C SER A 194 -17.78 23.27 -15.20
N CYS A 195 -16.67 22.74 -14.72
CA CYS A 195 -15.84 21.72 -15.34
C CYS A 195 -15.99 20.33 -14.68
N ALA A 196 -17.16 20.02 -14.10
CA ALA A 196 -17.40 18.76 -13.34
C ALA A 196 -16.95 17.48 -14.06
N ASN A 197 -17.13 17.39 -15.39
CA ASN A 197 -16.70 16.27 -16.22
C ASN A 197 -15.19 16.24 -16.52
N ARG A 198 -14.44 17.23 -16.04
CA ARG A 198 -13.00 17.42 -16.23
C ARG A 198 -12.23 17.34 -14.92
N ILE A 199 -12.88 16.88 -13.84
CA ILE A 199 -12.28 16.55 -12.54
C ILE A 199 -12.17 15.01 -12.43
N PRO A 200 -11.08 14.39 -12.88
CA PRO A 200 -10.98 12.92 -12.91
C PRO A 200 -10.68 12.30 -11.54
N GLN A 201 -10.12 13.09 -10.61
CA GLN A 201 -9.52 12.56 -9.39
C GLN A 201 -9.51 13.59 -8.27
N ILE A 202 -9.72 13.09 -7.06
CA ILE A 202 -9.57 13.85 -5.81
C ILE A 202 -8.63 13.03 -4.91
N GLU A 203 -7.49 13.62 -4.52
CA GLU A 203 -6.60 12.99 -3.56
C GLU A 203 -6.93 13.46 -2.14
N ILE A 204 -6.87 12.54 -1.22
CA ILE A 204 -7.03 12.77 0.22
C ILE A 204 -5.66 12.60 0.86
N ALA A 205 -5.25 13.57 1.67
CA ALA A 205 -4.08 13.47 2.52
C ALA A 205 -4.42 14.01 3.91
N SER A 206 -4.18 13.21 4.97
CA SER A 206 -4.42 13.63 6.34
C SER A 206 -3.16 13.43 7.17
N GLY A 207 -2.76 14.49 7.84
CA GLY A 207 -1.75 14.49 8.89
C GLY A 207 -2.34 14.23 10.26
N ASP A 208 -1.56 14.51 11.31
CA ASP A 208 -2.04 14.45 12.71
C ASP A 208 -2.88 15.70 13.06
N SER A 209 -2.56 16.86 12.48
CA SER A 209 -3.20 18.14 12.78
C SER A 209 -4.20 18.61 11.70
N ALA A 210 -3.97 18.32 10.45
CA ALA A 210 -4.74 18.84 9.33
C ALA A 210 -5.02 17.77 8.27
N SER A 211 -6.04 18.01 7.45
CA SER A 211 -6.39 17.20 6.29
C SER A 211 -6.49 18.07 5.04
N ALA A 212 -6.18 17.49 3.89
CA ALA A 212 -6.20 18.16 2.60
C ALA A 212 -6.95 17.36 1.54
N LEU A 213 -7.62 18.07 0.64
CA LEU A 213 -8.16 17.55 -0.61
C LEU A 213 -7.45 18.21 -1.79
N VAL A 214 -6.94 17.41 -2.71
CA VAL A 214 -6.33 17.89 -3.96
C VAL A 214 -7.25 17.55 -5.12
N PHE A 215 -7.80 18.57 -5.77
CA PHE A 215 -8.67 18.42 -6.93
C PHE A 215 -7.84 18.47 -8.21
N ARG A 216 -7.72 17.32 -8.87
CA ARG A 216 -7.08 17.27 -10.18
C ARG A 216 -8.06 17.75 -11.25
N HIS A 217 -7.63 18.72 -12.07
CA HIS A 217 -8.44 19.26 -13.15
C HIS A 217 -7.71 19.18 -14.50
N LEU A 218 -8.45 18.90 -15.57
CA LEU A 218 -7.91 18.75 -16.94
C LEU A 218 -8.09 19.99 -17.79
N VAL A 219 -8.77 21.00 -17.29
CA VAL A 219 -8.96 22.34 -17.88
C VAL A 219 -8.84 23.38 -16.77
N PRO A 220 -8.50 24.63 -17.06
CA PRO A 220 -8.46 25.68 -16.05
C PRO A 220 -9.79 25.79 -15.29
N LEU A 221 -9.72 26.00 -13.98
CA LEU A 221 -10.87 26.32 -13.15
C LEU A 221 -11.26 27.79 -13.40
N THR A 222 -12.56 28.07 -13.38
CA THR A 222 -13.06 29.44 -13.36
C THR A 222 -12.93 30.04 -11.96
N GLU A 223 -13.00 31.37 -11.84
CA GLU A 223 -13.03 32.03 -10.53
C GLU A 223 -14.18 31.51 -9.66
N HIS A 224 -15.35 31.31 -10.23
CA HIS A 224 -16.50 30.74 -9.56
C HIS A 224 -16.23 29.31 -9.06
N ASP A 225 -15.53 28.47 -9.84
CA ASP A 225 -15.15 27.12 -9.40
C ASP A 225 -14.21 27.18 -8.20
N GLU A 226 -13.22 28.07 -8.25
CA GLU A 226 -12.28 28.27 -7.15
C GLU A 226 -12.97 28.78 -5.89
N ASP A 227 -13.95 29.71 -6.02
CA ASP A 227 -14.73 30.21 -4.89
C ASP A 227 -15.58 29.11 -4.23
N LEU A 228 -16.19 28.23 -5.03
CA LEU A 228 -16.89 27.07 -4.49
C LEU A 228 -15.96 26.15 -3.70
N LEU A 229 -14.75 25.91 -4.21
CA LEU A 229 -13.73 25.09 -3.56
C LEU A 229 -13.22 25.75 -2.26
N ARG A 230 -12.95 27.07 -2.27
CA ARG A 230 -12.53 27.83 -1.07
C ARG A 230 -13.60 27.81 0.00
N ALA A 231 -14.86 28.08 -0.37
CA ALA A 231 -15.98 28.06 0.58
C ALA A 231 -16.18 26.67 1.22
N PHE A 232 -15.96 25.60 0.46
CA PHE A 232 -15.99 24.25 0.99
C PHE A 232 -14.86 24.01 2.00
N GLY A 233 -13.65 24.44 1.68
CA GLY A 233 -12.49 24.36 2.59
C GLY A 233 -12.74 25.09 3.89
N GLU A 234 -13.22 26.34 3.83
CA GLU A 234 -13.55 27.16 4.99
C GLU A 234 -14.64 26.54 5.86
N LEU A 235 -15.73 26.07 5.25
CA LEU A 235 -16.85 25.45 5.97
C LEU A 235 -16.45 24.22 6.77
N HIS A 236 -15.56 23.39 6.22
CA HIS A 236 -15.20 22.11 6.81
C HIS A 236 -13.83 22.10 7.49
N GLY A 237 -13.08 23.20 7.47
CA GLY A 237 -11.73 23.28 8.04
C GLY A 237 -10.74 22.34 7.33
N ILE A 238 -10.89 22.12 6.03
CA ILE A 238 -10.06 21.20 5.23
C ILE A 238 -9.29 22.00 4.19
N GLN A 239 -7.99 21.80 4.16
CA GLN A 239 -7.14 22.44 3.17
C GLN A 239 -7.52 22.00 1.75
N ILE A 240 -7.65 22.94 0.83
CA ILE A 240 -8.03 22.69 -0.56
C ILE A 240 -6.87 23.08 -1.48
N PHE A 241 -6.53 22.15 -2.34
CA PHE A 241 -5.52 22.32 -3.38
C PHE A 241 -6.11 21.99 -4.74
N ARG A 242 -5.59 22.67 -5.78
CA ARG A 242 -5.83 22.30 -7.18
C ARG A 242 -4.56 21.76 -7.82
N GLN A 243 -4.71 20.89 -8.81
CA GLN A 243 -3.62 20.30 -9.58
C GLN A 243 -3.99 20.20 -11.05
N GLY A 244 -3.38 21.05 -11.89
CA GLY A 244 -3.66 21.09 -13.32
C GLY A 244 -2.73 20.25 -14.21
N GLY A 245 -1.67 19.67 -13.65
CA GLY A 245 -0.63 18.97 -14.40
C GLY A 245 0.06 17.87 -13.57
N GLY A 246 1.39 17.82 -13.61
CA GLY A 246 2.22 16.91 -12.83
C GLY A 246 2.23 17.23 -11.33
N PRO A 247 3.00 16.46 -10.52
CA PRO A 247 3.08 16.64 -9.07
C PRO A 247 3.41 18.07 -8.63
N ASP A 248 4.25 18.78 -9.37
CA ASP A 248 4.70 20.13 -9.05
C ASP A 248 3.69 21.23 -9.38
N SER A 249 2.55 20.90 -10.02
CA SER A 249 1.49 21.85 -10.37
C SER A 249 0.46 22.04 -9.26
N ILE A 250 0.73 21.53 -8.06
CA ILE A 250 -0.16 21.67 -6.90
C ILE A 250 -0.11 23.11 -6.39
N VAL A 251 -1.29 23.73 -6.22
CA VAL A 251 -1.46 25.11 -5.72
C VAL A 251 -2.53 25.12 -4.64
N ALA A 252 -2.23 25.78 -3.51
CA ALA A 252 -3.22 25.97 -2.46
C ALA A 252 -4.32 26.92 -2.91
N LEU A 253 -5.56 26.59 -2.58
CA LEU A 253 -6.73 27.45 -2.74
C LEU A 253 -7.26 27.95 -1.41
N TRP A 254 -7.22 27.12 -0.39
CA TRP A 254 -7.66 27.46 0.97
C TRP A 254 -6.93 26.58 2.01
N PRO A 255 -6.45 27.17 3.14
CA PRO A 255 -6.20 28.61 3.27
C PRO A 255 -5.11 29.08 2.31
N ASN A 256 -4.89 30.39 2.19
CA ASN A 256 -3.83 30.95 1.31
C ASN A 256 -2.43 30.47 1.73
N GLU A 257 -2.23 30.30 3.03
CA GLU A 257 -1.00 29.77 3.63
C GLU A 257 -1.39 28.49 4.43
N PRO A 258 -1.43 27.33 3.78
CA PRO A 258 -1.78 26.08 4.45
C PRO A 258 -0.66 25.64 5.40
N GLU A 259 -1.05 25.10 6.56
CA GLU A 259 -0.12 24.37 7.41
C GLU A 259 0.44 23.15 6.66
N GLU A 260 1.73 22.87 6.81
CA GLU A 260 2.29 21.61 6.32
C GLU A 260 1.63 20.43 7.03
N LEU A 261 1.20 19.44 6.26
CA LEU A 261 0.72 18.20 6.86
C LEU A 261 1.87 17.52 7.61
N ASN A 262 1.58 16.94 8.76
CA ASN A 262 2.59 16.28 9.56
C ASN A 262 2.06 14.98 10.18
N TYR A 263 3.00 14.13 10.59
CA TYR A 263 2.74 13.04 11.53
C TYR A 263 3.93 12.86 12.48
N ARG A 264 3.65 12.30 13.65
CA ARG A 264 4.66 12.11 14.68
C ARG A 264 5.01 10.65 14.91
N LEU A 265 6.27 10.43 15.22
CA LEU A 265 6.83 9.18 15.74
C LEU A 265 7.27 9.41 17.19
N PRO A 266 6.31 9.33 18.16
CA PRO A 266 6.57 9.77 19.53
C PRO A 266 7.70 9.04 20.25
N ASP A 267 7.88 7.73 19.94
CA ASP A 267 8.93 6.89 20.55
C ASP A 267 10.35 7.41 20.25
N PHE A 268 10.49 8.27 19.23
CA PHE A 268 11.76 8.82 18.77
C PHE A 268 11.84 10.35 18.89
N ASP A 269 10.78 11.00 19.38
CA ASP A 269 10.65 12.45 19.36
C ASP A 269 10.90 13.05 17.98
N ILE A 270 10.15 12.55 16.97
CA ILE A 270 10.28 12.98 15.56
C ILE A 270 8.92 13.45 15.04
N GLU A 271 8.96 14.61 14.37
CA GLU A 271 7.87 15.13 13.53
C GLU A 271 8.31 15.09 12.07
N ILE A 272 7.52 14.46 11.21
CA ILE A 272 7.73 14.43 9.77
C ILE A 272 6.66 15.28 9.10
N ARG A 273 7.11 16.31 8.35
CA ARG A 273 6.26 17.15 7.51
C ARG A 273 6.26 16.67 6.07
N PHE A 274 5.12 16.77 5.42
CA PHE A 274 4.94 16.28 4.07
C PHE A 274 3.92 17.10 3.28
N ARG A 275 4.06 17.12 1.96
CA ARG A 275 3.10 17.75 1.06
C ARG A 275 1.91 16.80 0.80
N PRO A 276 0.73 17.31 0.45
CA PRO A 276 -0.44 16.45 0.16
C PRO A 276 -0.21 15.39 -0.92
N THR A 277 0.76 15.58 -1.81
CA THR A 277 1.12 14.64 -2.88
C THR A 277 2.23 13.66 -2.51
N ASP A 278 2.97 13.89 -1.43
CA ASP A 278 4.08 13.03 -1.01
C ASP A 278 3.57 11.66 -0.53
N PHE A 279 4.37 10.63 -0.72
CA PHE A 279 4.06 9.31 -0.19
C PHE A 279 4.28 9.29 1.33
N VAL A 280 3.26 8.82 2.05
CA VAL A 280 3.35 8.48 3.48
C VAL A 280 2.55 7.22 3.76
N GLN A 281 2.91 6.48 4.81
CA GLN A 281 2.20 5.28 5.24
C GLN A 281 0.75 5.60 5.64
N ILE A 282 -0.20 4.81 5.16
CA ILE A 282 -1.63 5.12 5.25
C ILE A 282 -2.24 4.88 6.63
N ASN A 283 -1.61 4.05 7.46
CA ASN A 283 -2.07 3.68 8.79
C ASN A 283 -1.04 4.13 9.83
N ALA A 284 -1.29 5.26 10.46
CA ALA A 284 -0.35 5.87 11.38
C ALA A 284 -0.02 5.01 12.59
N VAL A 285 -1.00 4.26 13.13
CA VAL A 285 -0.77 3.40 14.31
C VAL A 285 0.17 2.24 13.93
N VAL A 286 -0.10 1.58 12.82
CA VAL A 286 0.76 0.50 12.33
C VAL A 286 2.13 1.04 11.92
N ASN A 287 2.21 2.23 11.30
CA ASN A 287 3.49 2.86 10.95
C ASN A 287 4.39 3.09 12.17
N ARG A 288 3.85 3.63 13.26
CA ARG A 288 4.62 3.84 14.51
C ARG A 288 5.19 2.55 15.06
N GLN A 289 4.38 1.49 15.12
CA GLN A 289 4.81 0.17 15.59
C GLN A 289 5.82 -0.48 14.62
N MET A 290 5.60 -0.35 13.31
CA MET A 290 6.51 -0.84 12.27
C MET A 290 7.89 -0.22 12.38
N VAL A 291 7.95 1.11 12.50
CA VAL A 291 9.22 1.83 12.67
C VAL A 291 9.93 1.37 13.94
N LYS A 292 9.21 1.31 15.06
CA LYS A 292 9.79 0.82 16.33
C LYS A 292 10.34 -0.60 16.16
N GLN A 293 9.58 -1.52 15.61
CA GLN A 293 10.02 -2.91 15.41
C GLN A 293 11.25 -2.99 14.50
N ALA A 294 11.32 -2.18 13.42
CA ALA A 294 12.47 -2.15 12.53
C ALA A 294 13.75 -1.68 13.24
N ILE A 295 13.66 -0.63 14.06
CA ILE A 295 14.78 -0.14 14.85
C ILE A 295 15.24 -1.18 15.89
N ASP A 296 14.29 -1.78 16.63
CA ASP A 296 14.59 -2.82 17.61
C ASP A 296 15.31 -4.03 16.96
N LEU A 297 14.89 -4.42 15.75
CA LEU A 297 15.49 -5.55 15.01
C LEU A 297 16.92 -5.24 14.48
N LEU A 298 17.22 -3.98 14.16
CA LEU A 298 18.56 -3.59 13.74
C LEU A 298 19.57 -3.63 14.87
N ASP A 299 19.12 -3.56 16.13
CA ASP A 299 19.95 -3.72 17.33
C ASP A 299 21.13 -2.74 17.32
N LEU A 300 20.81 -1.44 17.40
CA LEU A 300 21.76 -0.36 17.30
C LEU A 300 22.33 0.01 18.69
N GLY A 301 23.65 0.05 18.80
CA GLY A 301 24.38 0.43 20.02
C GLY A 301 24.89 1.88 20.03
N GLY A 302 24.64 2.64 18.98
CA GLY A 302 25.09 4.04 18.86
C GLY A 302 26.33 4.25 17.99
N GLU A 303 27.09 3.21 17.70
CA GLU A 303 28.35 3.30 16.95
C GLU A 303 28.21 2.88 15.48
N GLU A 304 27.05 2.31 15.11
CA GLU A 304 26.83 1.77 13.78
C GLU A 304 26.64 2.85 12.72
N GLN A 305 27.10 2.55 11.51
CA GLN A 305 26.70 3.22 10.28
C GLN A 305 25.56 2.46 9.62
N VAL A 306 24.46 3.14 9.37
CA VAL A 306 23.25 2.53 8.84
C VAL A 306 22.96 3.05 7.44
N LEU A 307 22.72 2.15 6.50
CA LEU A 307 22.23 2.45 5.15
C LEU A 307 20.73 2.24 5.12
N ASP A 308 19.99 3.27 4.71
CA ASP A 308 18.53 3.24 4.53
C ASP A 308 18.20 3.46 3.05
N LEU A 309 17.78 2.42 2.36
CA LEU A 309 17.49 2.46 0.92
C LEU A 309 15.99 2.45 0.68
N PHE A 310 15.55 3.31 -0.25
CA PHE A 310 14.16 3.70 -0.47
C PHE A 310 13.62 4.56 0.68
N CYS A 311 14.44 5.48 1.17
CA CYS A 311 14.22 6.19 2.44
C CYS A 311 13.08 7.22 2.42
N GLY A 312 12.66 7.69 1.24
CA GLY A 312 11.60 8.69 1.09
C GLY A 312 11.87 9.96 1.92
N LEU A 313 10.87 10.37 2.71
CA LEU A 313 10.93 11.54 3.61
C LEU A 313 11.71 11.30 4.91
N GLY A 314 12.25 10.10 5.12
CA GLY A 314 12.99 9.75 6.31
C GLY A 314 12.16 9.05 7.41
N ASN A 315 11.10 8.33 7.04
CA ASN A 315 10.25 7.60 7.99
C ASN A 315 11.03 6.63 8.89
N PHE A 316 12.07 5.99 8.35
CA PHE A 316 13.02 5.16 9.09
C PHE A 316 14.33 5.90 9.34
N THR A 317 14.83 6.67 8.38
CA THR A 317 16.11 7.37 8.44
C THR A 317 16.26 8.22 9.70
N LEU A 318 15.23 9.00 10.05
CA LEU A 318 15.30 9.91 11.19
C LEU A 318 15.29 9.15 12.54
N PRO A 319 14.41 8.15 12.77
CA PRO A 319 14.52 7.25 13.93
C PRO A 319 15.86 6.52 14.02
N LEU A 320 16.40 6.02 12.90
CA LEU A 320 17.73 5.40 12.84
C LEU A 320 18.82 6.35 13.33
N ALA A 321 18.74 7.61 12.94
CA ALA A 321 19.74 8.62 13.33
C ALA A 321 19.76 8.94 14.82
N ARG A 322 18.65 8.69 15.56
CA ARG A 322 18.62 8.80 17.02
C ARG A 322 19.45 7.72 17.72
N HIS A 323 19.74 6.61 17.04
CA HIS A 323 20.38 5.42 17.60
C HIS A 323 21.66 4.99 16.90
N ALA A 324 22.05 5.67 15.82
CA ALA A 324 23.23 5.33 15.03
C ALA A 324 24.25 6.45 15.04
N ARG A 325 25.52 6.13 14.78
CA ARG A 325 26.60 7.12 14.61
C ARG A 325 26.38 7.96 13.34
N ARG A 326 25.97 7.34 12.24
CA ARG A 326 25.73 7.98 10.94
C ARG A 326 24.71 7.19 10.15
N VAL A 327 23.83 7.89 9.43
CA VAL A 327 22.86 7.27 8.53
C VAL A 327 23.04 7.85 7.13
N LEU A 328 23.01 6.99 6.11
CA LEU A 328 22.88 7.37 4.71
C LEU A 328 21.53 6.93 4.18
N GLY A 329 20.66 7.91 3.87
CA GLY A 329 19.38 7.69 3.21
C GLY A 329 19.49 7.88 1.71
N VAL A 330 19.00 6.92 0.92
CA VAL A 330 19.01 6.99 -0.55
C VAL A 330 17.60 6.73 -1.09
N ASP A 331 17.14 7.60 -1.97
CA ASP A 331 15.87 7.45 -2.69
C ASP A 331 15.99 8.02 -4.11
N ALA A 332 15.16 7.57 -5.04
CA ALA A 332 15.16 8.06 -6.40
C ALA A 332 14.48 9.43 -6.55
N ASP A 333 13.53 9.76 -5.67
CA ASP A 333 12.76 11.00 -5.73
C ASP A 333 13.51 12.15 -5.04
N ALA A 334 14.09 13.04 -5.84
CA ALA A 334 14.83 14.21 -5.34
C ALA A 334 13.97 15.14 -4.47
N ALA A 335 12.66 15.21 -4.70
CA ALA A 335 11.77 16.06 -3.90
C ALA A 335 11.51 15.44 -2.51
N LEU A 336 11.42 14.10 -2.43
CA LEU A 336 11.34 13.40 -1.15
C LEU A 336 12.66 13.53 -0.36
N ILE A 337 13.80 13.41 -1.03
CA ILE A 337 15.13 13.61 -0.43
C ILE A 337 15.28 15.02 0.15
N GLU A 338 14.83 16.04 -0.57
CA GLU A 338 14.84 17.42 -0.06
C GLU A 338 13.89 17.58 1.13
N GLY A 339 12.71 16.94 1.09
CA GLY A 339 11.79 16.84 2.23
C GLY A 339 12.45 16.17 3.43
N GLY A 340 13.20 15.09 3.21
CA GLY A 340 13.98 14.37 4.23
C GLY A 340 15.03 15.26 4.91
N ARG A 341 15.78 16.06 4.14
CA ARG A 341 16.75 17.03 4.69
C ARG A 341 16.07 18.08 5.56
N ARG A 342 14.93 18.63 5.10
CA ARG A 342 14.15 19.59 5.90
C ARG A 342 13.63 18.95 7.19
N ASN A 343 13.15 17.70 7.13
CA ASN A 343 12.72 16.97 8.30
C ASN A 343 13.86 16.67 9.27
N ALA A 344 15.06 16.34 8.78
CA ALA A 344 16.25 16.18 9.62
C ALA A 344 16.58 17.49 10.37
N TRP A 345 16.61 18.61 9.65
CA TRP A 345 16.83 19.93 10.25
C TRP A 345 15.75 20.28 11.28
N LEU A 346 14.48 20.06 10.97
CA LEU A 346 13.36 20.32 11.89
C LEU A 346 13.51 19.57 13.24
N ASN A 347 14.03 18.36 13.19
CA ASN A 347 14.20 17.48 14.35
C ASN A 347 15.57 17.60 15.01
N GLY A 348 16.43 18.56 14.58
CA GLY A 348 17.78 18.76 15.12
C GLY A 348 18.71 17.56 14.88
N ILE A 349 18.51 16.81 13.77
CA ILE A 349 19.32 15.64 13.40
C ILE A 349 20.39 16.07 12.40
N ALA A 350 21.66 15.88 12.76
CA ALA A 350 22.83 16.31 11.98
C ALA A 350 23.66 15.16 11.43
N ASN A 351 23.44 13.92 11.86
CA ASN A 351 24.20 12.73 11.49
C ASN A 351 23.58 11.93 10.35
N VAL A 352 22.73 12.57 9.54
CA VAL A 352 22.10 11.98 8.35
C VAL A 352 22.63 12.65 7.09
N GLU A 353 22.97 11.83 6.12
CA GLU A 353 23.22 12.24 4.74
C GLU A 353 22.12 11.68 3.82
N TYR A 354 21.66 12.49 2.87
CA TYR A 354 20.63 12.11 1.90
C TYR A 354 21.15 12.23 0.47
N VAL A 355 20.95 11.17 -0.33
CA VAL A 355 21.36 11.10 -1.74
C VAL A 355 20.18 10.75 -2.62
N ALA A 356 19.91 11.58 -3.64
CA ALA A 356 18.94 11.27 -4.67
C ALA A 356 19.61 10.42 -5.77
N ALA A 357 19.18 9.17 -5.94
CA ALA A 357 19.74 8.27 -6.95
C ALA A 357 18.77 7.14 -7.31
N ASP A 358 18.76 6.76 -8.59
CA ASP A 358 17.99 5.60 -9.06
C ASP A 358 18.64 4.30 -8.54
N LEU A 359 17.95 3.65 -7.63
CA LEU A 359 18.36 2.43 -6.98
C LEU A 359 18.31 1.18 -7.88
N TYR A 360 17.61 1.26 -8.99
CA TYR A 360 17.51 0.19 -10.00
C TYR A 360 18.52 0.34 -11.15
N ARG A 361 19.25 1.43 -11.20
CA ARG A 361 20.29 1.65 -12.19
C ARG A 361 21.47 0.70 -11.94
N GLU A 362 21.79 -0.16 -12.90
CA GLU A 362 22.82 -1.19 -12.76
C GLU A 362 24.22 -0.74 -13.24
N ASP A 363 24.30 0.33 -14.03
CA ASP A 363 25.54 0.87 -14.57
C ASP A 363 26.20 1.86 -13.58
N GLY A 364 27.53 1.83 -13.50
CA GLY A 364 28.34 2.69 -12.64
C GLY A 364 28.40 2.24 -11.17
N PRO A 365 29.11 3.00 -10.30
CA PRO A 365 29.22 2.69 -8.88
C PRO A 365 27.87 2.86 -8.18
N ALA A 366 27.64 2.07 -7.14
CA ALA A 366 26.45 2.24 -6.29
C ALA A 366 26.52 3.61 -5.59
N PRO A 367 25.38 4.32 -5.42
CA PRO A 367 25.35 5.59 -4.70
C PRO A 367 25.88 5.53 -3.26
N TRP A 368 25.98 4.32 -2.71
CA TRP A 368 26.49 4.03 -1.37
C TRP A 368 27.85 3.31 -1.38
N ALA A 369 28.55 3.25 -2.53
CA ALA A 369 29.80 2.46 -2.66
C ALA A 369 30.89 2.85 -1.65
N ASP A 370 30.96 4.13 -1.31
CA ASP A 370 31.93 4.66 -0.34
C ASP A 370 31.42 4.68 1.12
N PHE A 371 30.24 4.10 1.36
CA PHE A 371 29.62 4.03 2.68
C PHE A 371 29.70 2.61 3.24
N SER A 372 30.54 2.42 4.27
CA SER A 372 30.65 1.14 4.96
C SER A 372 29.49 0.96 5.94
N ALA A 373 28.46 0.22 5.54
CA ALA A 373 27.28 0.02 6.34
C ALA A 373 27.43 -1.20 7.29
N ASP A 374 27.23 -0.97 8.58
CA ASP A 374 27.15 -2.04 9.60
C ASP A 374 25.76 -2.67 9.61
N ARG A 375 24.74 -1.88 9.25
CA ARG A 375 23.32 -2.26 9.20
C ARG A 375 22.68 -1.73 7.93
N LEU A 376 21.66 -2.44 7.46
CA LEU A 376 20.89 -2.06 6.26
C LEU A 376 19.39 -2.14 6.54
N LEU A 377 18.66 -1.10 6.16
CA LEU A 377 17.21 -1.11 6.06
C LEU A 377 16.79 -1.00 4.60
N LEU A 378 15.83 -1.81 4.21
CA LEU A 378 15.23 -1.83 2.88
C LEU A 378 13.71 -1.67 3.00
N ASP A 379 13.12 -0.69 2.30
CA ASP A 379 11.66 -0.53 2.14
C ASP A 379 11.29 -0.31 0.65
N PRO A 380 11.57 -1.30 -0.23
CA PRO A 380 11.42 -1.15 -1.67
C PRO A 380 9.96 -1.16 -2.11
N PRO A 381 9.65 -0.64 -3.31
CA PRO A 381 8.37 -0.83 -3.96
C PRO A 381 8.12 -2.31 -4.31
N ARG A 382 6.95 -2.61 -4.90
CA ARG A 382 6.52 -3.99 -5.25
C ARG A 382 7.49 -4.79 -6.10
N SER A 383 8.41 -4.14 -6.81
CA SER A 383 9.47 -4.79 -7.60
C SER A 383 10.53 -5.52 -6.75
N GLY A 384 10.60 -5.18 -5.45
CA GLY A 384 11.60 -5.72 -4.52
C GLY A 384 12.94 -5.01 -4.62
N ALA A 385 13.95 -5.51 -3.92
CA ALA A 385 15.28 -4.91 -3.81
C ALA A 385 16.40 -5.72 -4.48
N MET A 386 16.09 -6.67 -5.37
CA MET A 386 17.09 -7.57 -5.97
C MET A 386 18.25 -6.82 -6.63
N ALA A 387 17.97 -5.74 -7.38
CA ALA A 387 19.02 -4.93 -8.02
C ALA A 387 19.98 -4.33 -7.01
N VAL A 388 19.44 -3.85 -5.88
CA VAL A 388 20.24 -3.28 -4.77
C VAL A 388 21.04 -4.36 -4.07
N ILE A 389 20.41 -5.49 -3.72
CA ILE A 389 21.03 -6.59 -2.98
C ILE A 389 22.24 -7.16 -3.74
N LYS A 390 22.12 -7.31 -5.06
CA LYS A 390 23.22 -7.77 -5.92
C LYS A 390 24.43 -6.81 -5.97
N ARG A 391 24.24 -5.55 -5.59
CA ARG A 391 25.28 -4.51 -5.59
C ARG A 391 25.89 -4.28 -4.19
N LEU A 392 25.43 -5.02 -3.19
CA LEU A 392 26.08 -5.01 -1.89
C LEU A 392 27.50 -5.60 -2.02
N SER A 393 28.49 -4.90 -1.49
CA SER A 393 29.90 -5.29 -1.51
C SER A 393 30.42 -5.53 -0.10
N ALA A 394 31.49 -6.30 0.02
CA ALA A 394 32.13 -6.55 1.30
C ALA A 394 32.81 -5.27 1.86
N PRO A 395 32.76 -5.03 3.18
CA PRO A 395 32.09 -5.86 4.18
C PRO A 395 30.57 -5.72 4.08
N LEU A 396 29.87 -6.85 4.08
CA LEU A 396 28.40 -6.85 4.04
C LEU A 396 27.82 -6.47 5.41
N PRO A 397 26.68 -5.74 5.47
CA PRO A 397 25.98 -5.43 6.71
C PRO A 397 25.74 -6.68 7.56
N SER A 398 25.99 -6.63 8.86
CA SER A 398 25.76 -7.79 9.74
C SER A 398 24.29 -8.07 9.98
N ARG A 399 23.42 -7.05 9.84
CA ARG A 399 21.94 -7.17 9.93
C ARG A 399 21.28 -6.39 8.80
N ILE A 400 20.25 -6.99 8.22
CA ILE A 400 19.37 -6.36 7.23
C ILE A 400 17.94 -6.49 7.73
N VAL A 401 17.24 -5.38 7.87
CA VAL A 401 15.79 -5.34 8.04
C VAL A 401 15.17 -5.02 6.69
N TYR A 402 14.29 -5.89 6.22
CA TYR A 402 13.59 -5.75 4.96
C TYR A 402 12.09 -5.58 5.22
N VAL A 403 11.55 -4.41 4.94
CA VAL A 403 10.11 -4.09 4.93
C VAL A 403 9.59 -4.34 3.51
N SER A 404 8.44 -4.96 3.36
CA SER A 404 7.92 -5.32 2.04
C SER A 404 6.41 -5.27 1.95
N CYS A 405 5.90 -4.60 0.93
CA CYS A 405 4.49 -4.59 0.57
C CYS A 405 4.08 -5.72 -0.40
N TYR A 406 5.01 -6.62 -0.76
CA TYR A 406 4.74 -7.70 -1.69
C TYR A 406 5.52 -8.98 -1.33
N PRO A 407 4.88 -9.96 -0.66
CA PRO A 407 5.56 -11.15 -0.13
C PRO A 407 6.32 -11.97 -1.16
N ALA A 408 5.85 -12.00 -2.43
CA ALA A 408 6.50 -12.78 -3.48
C ALA A 408 7.89 -12.24 -3.85
N THR A 409 8.07 -10.90 -3.88
CA THR A 409 9.39 -10.30 -4.11
C THR A 409 10.28 -10.40 -2.90
N LEU A 410 9.72 -10.26 -1.69
CA LEU A 410 10.48 -10.54 -0.47
C LEU A 410 11.00 -11.97 -0.46
N ALA A 411 10.16 -12.96 -0.80
CA ALA A 411 10.55 -14.36 -0.85
C ALA A 411 11.68 -14.61 -1.88
N ARG A 412 11.55 -14.05 -3.08
CA ARG A 412 12.60 -14.11 -4.12
C ARG A 412 13.92 -13.50 -3.64
N ASP A 413 13.85 -12.31 -3.03
CA ASP A 413 15.03 -11.60 -2.55
C ASP A 413 15.65 -12.31 -1.35
N SER A 414 14.81 -12.96 -0.51
CA SER A 414 15.26 -13.80 0.60
C SER A 414 16.04 -15.02 0.14
N GLU A 415 15.64 -15.65 -0.97
CA GLU A 415 16.40 -16.77 -1.58
C GLU A 415 17.84 -16.33 -1.86
N TYR A 416 18.03 -15.17 -2.47
CA TYR A 416 19.35 -14.65 -2.79
C TYR A 416 20.17 -14.27 -1.55
N LEU A 417 19.54 -13.57 -0.59
CA LEU A 417 20.20 -13.19 0.68
C LEU A 417 20.69 -14.43 1.44
N VAL A 418 19.85 -15.49 1.51
CA VAL A 418 20.20 -16.70 2.29
C VAL A 418 21.16 -17.59 1.52
N HIS A 419 20.81 -17.99 0.29
CA HIS A 419 21.55 -19.04 -0.41
C HIS A 419 22.77 -18.53 -1.20
N VAL A 420 22.84 -17.22 -1.51
CA VAL A 420 23.98 -16.64 -2.25
C VAL A 420 24.86 -15.79 -1.35
N LEU A 421 24.27 -14.91 -0.53
CA LEU A 421 25.06 -14.01 0.34
C LEU A 421 25.34 -14.57 1.74
N GLY A 422 24.74 -15.74 2.08
CA GLY A 422 25.04 -16.46 3.32
C GLY A 422 24.40 -15.84 4.57
N TYR A 423 23.30 -15.07 4.42
CA TYR A 423 22.52 -14.63 5.55
C TYR A 423 21.62 -15.76 6.07
N ARG A 424 21.24 -15.65 7.33
CA ARG A 424 20.20 -16.46 7.95
C ARG A 424 18.93 -15.59 8.10
N LEU A 425 17.77 -16.11 7.71
CA LEU A 425 16.49 -15.45 7.95
C LEU A 425 16.10 -15.68 9.43
N ALA A 426 16.52 -14.76 10.29
CA ALA A 426 16.36 -14.87 11.73
C ALA A 426 14.91 -14.68 12.17
N ALA A 427 14.17 -13.75 11.54
CA ALA A 427 12.77 -13.54 11.88
C ALA A 427 11.99 -13.00 10.67
N ALA A 428 10.68 -13.27 10.65
CA ALA A 428 9.74 -12.65 9.71
C ALA A 428 8.36 -12.53 10.33
N GLY A 429 7.57 -11.55 9.89
CA GLY A 429 6.21 -11.37 10.35
C GLY A 429 5.42 -10.38 9.49
N VAL A 430 4.11 -10.33 9.71
CA VAL A 430 3.21 -9.44 8.97
C VAL A 430 2.87 -8.19 9.77
N MET A 431 2.57 -7.13 9.03
CA MET A 431 2.06 -5.86 9.54
C MET A 431 0.73 -5.57 8.84
N ASP A 432 -0.34 -5.42 9.61
CA ASP A 432 -1.67 -5.15 9.05
C ASP A 432 -1.83 -3.66 8.72
N MET A 433 -1.00 -3.17 7.79
CA MET A 433 -1.04 -1.78 7.29
C MET A 433 -2.35 -1.48 6.54
N PHE A 434 -2.96 -2.50 5.93
CA PHE A 434 -4.15 -2.41 5.11
C PHE A 434 -5.25 -3.37 5.63
N PRO A 435 -5.80 -3.15 6.83
CA PRO A 435 -6.94 -3.92 7.31
C PRO A 435 -8.09 -3.93 6.30
N GLN A 436 -8.91 -4.98 6.30
CA GLN A 436 -10.04 -5.19 5.38
C GLN A 436 -9.65 -5.48 3.92
N THR A 437 -8.35 -5.60 3.63
CA THR A 437 -7.83 -5.94 2.30
C THR A 437 -6.88 -7.13 2.36
N SER A 438 -6.69 -7.79 1.22
CA SER A 438 -5.74 -8.90 1.05
C SER A 438 -4.28 -8.46 0.98
N HIS A 439 -3.99 -7.15 0.91
CA HIS A 439 -2.61 -6.67 0.89
C HIS A 439 -1.83 -7.13 2.13
N VAL A 440 -0.66 -7.70 1.88
CA VAL A 440 0.25 -8.19 2.91
C VAL A 440 1.47 -7.29 2.97
N GLU A 441 1.62 -6.59 4.09
CA GLU A 441 2.88 -5.96 4.47
C GLU A 441 3.64 -6.88 5.39
N SER A 442 4.93 -6.94 5.25
CA SER A 442 5.78 -7.86 6.01
C SER A 442 7.13 -7.25 6.35
N MET A 443 7.74 -7.75 7.41
CA MET A 443 9.09 -7.41 7.83
C MET A 443 9.89 -8.69 8.00
N ALA A 444 11.14 -8.66 7.55
CA ALA A 444 12.08 -9.77 7.70
C ALA A 444 13.43 -9.27 8.23
N LEU A 445 14.03 -10.04 9.13
CA LEU A 445 15.37 -9.81 9.66
C LEU A 445 16.32 -10.87 9.10
N PHE A 446 17.36 -10.41 8.44
CA PHE A 446 18.47 -11.25 8.00
C PHE A 446 19.71 -10.91 8.83
N VAL A 447 20.42 -11.93 9.31
CA VAL A 447 21.63 -11.79 10.11
C VAL A 447 22.76 -12.61 9.52
N ARG A 448 23.96 -12.08 9.64
CA ARG A 448 25.20 -12.81 9.35
C ARG A 448 25.98 -13.02 10.64
N PRO A 449 26.69 -14.18 10.77
CA PRO A 449 27.59 -14.40 11.87
C PRO A 449 28.75 -13.44 11.90
#